data_893e923a5231ce7f66d4c60d5c4f4003
#
_entry.id   893e923a5231ce7f66d4c60d5c4f4003
#
_cell.length_a   1.000
_cell.length_b   1.000
_cell.length_c   1.000
_cell.angle_alpha   90.00
_cell.angle_beta   90.00
_cell.angle_gamma   90.00
#
_symmetry.space_group_name_H-M   'P 1'
#
loop_
_entity.id
_entity.type
_entity.pdbx_description
1 polymer ?
#
loop_
_entity_poly.entity_id
_entity_poly.type
_entity_poly.pdbx_seq_one_letter_code
_entity_poly.pdbx_strand_id
1 'polypeptide(L)'
;MSFNEAVIRDKLSSDLSVLEPGLVLEAIEKYLPSAEGSRGFVDILARDKNGKYVLIELKRSDAAARQAIHEVLKYIDGIKNKFALKGEELRVFIVSTEWRELIVPFSSFVNDSGYRLKGFKLEVDSFGVPISSSVVSPIKTRSDRLFTPWHEISRFSSMKSMRKGIESYKNSCSAKGIKDYVLICLKAPLEQAEKDRRKKYNKIHALFSGAGEMRSYEEVSALSPLLNYMTYFAMIQLDVDYCLKRLDRILVGEDKVEWNSNLKYLDESSMLGESHERLMGAGPSIHRDDFEIAYPAKFVDKVSSDDWVVKEILRFGALSENDLLVDETIISEICGEQGNTGQRYKKILSAADLMYMDSVYSEIKSCLAHNPQWCDQIIKVLEGIGRRKDVTVVDISIFNPGHILLSFYLALTTEESFACLPMYFIKIGLEAGEEVIFGILEDCQKNPSMSKLLQERYDGNMLSFLMPLNWGGYDRDDAYVVRDIGLSYGTYSHSVDEAGQATYKKLTAFGFEECEIISFSKIILEYVERNKVFFDDVVGIYSTYWDGVMFQFSSDDEYIFLS
;
A
#
# COMPACT_ATOMS: atom_id res chain seq x y z
N MET A 1 0.02 37.76 33.07
CA MET A 1 -1.37 38.27 32.88
C MET A 1 -2.03 37.44 31.79
N SER A 2 -3.27 37.02 32.03
CA SER A 2 -3.97 36.14 31.06
C SER A 2 -4.89 37.04 30.20
N PHE A 3 -4.55 37.19 28.92
CA PHE A 3 -5.39 37.94 27.98
C PHE A 3 -6.61 37.13 27.57
N ASN A 4 -7.74 37.81 27.35
CA ASN A 4 -8.94 37.21 26.78
C ASN A 4 -8.75 36.98 25.27
N GLU A 5 -9.31 35.94 24.71
CA GLU A 5 -9.32 35.62 23.27
C GLU A 5 -9.83 36.79 22.43
N ALA A 6 -10.87 37.48 22.90
CA ALA A 6 -11.41 38.67 22.25
C ALA A 6 -10.37 39.80 22.07
N VAL A 7 -9.47 40.00 23.04
CA VAL A 7 -8.42 41.02 22.92
C VAL A 7 -7.43 40.69 21.82
N ILE A 8 -7.03 39.43 21.70
CA ILE A 8 -6.12 38.99 20.62
C ILE A 8 -6.83 39.07 19.27
N ARG A 9 -8.09 38.64 19.19
CA ARG A 9 -8.93 38.72 17.98
C ARG A 9 -9.04 40.13 17.46
N ASP A 10 -9.40 41.11 18.33
CA ASP A 10 -9.60 42.50 17.95
C ASP A 10 -8.29 43.15 17.48
N LYS A 11 -7.15 42.76 18.05
CA LYS A 11 -5.84 43.25 17.61
C LYS A 11 -5.37 42.57 16.32
N LEU A 12 -5.60 41.25 16.17
CA LEU A 12 -5.29 40.53 14.95
C LEU A 12 -6.12 41.05 13.76
N SER A 13 -7.39 41.42 14.01
CA SER A 13 -8.27 41.97 12.97
C SER A 13 -7.78 43.33 12.42
N SER A 14 -6.98 44.06 13.17
CA SER A 14 -6.39 45.34 12.74
C SER A 14 -5.23 45.12 11.74
N ASP A 15 -4.56 43.98 11.78
CA ASP A 15 -3.50 43.62 10.82
C ASP A 15 -3.47 42.11 10.58
N LEU A 16 -4.21 41.68 9.56
CA LEU A 16 -4.25 40.29 9.13
C LEU A 16 -3.03 39.86 8.30
N SER A 17 -2.17 40.82 7.92
CA SER A 17 -0.94 40.51 7.16
C SER A 17 0.03 39.63 7.95
N VAL A 18 -0.08 39.64 9.28
CA VAL A 18 0.65 38.73 10.18
C VAL A 18 0.38 37.25 9.85
N LEU A 19 -0.82 36.88 9.39
CA LEU A 19 -1.17 35.55 8.98
C LEU A 19 -0.80 35.28 7.51
N GLU A 20 -1.30 36.15 6.61
CA GLU A 20 -1.03 36.02 5.18
C GLU A 20 -1.15 37.43 4.52
N PRO A 21 -0.14 37.84 3.72
CA PRO A 21 -0.22 39.14 3.01
C PRO A 21 -1.41 39.22 2.05
N GLY A 22 -2.11 40.35 2.08
CA GLY A 22 -3.23 40.62 1.18
C GLY A 22 -4.59 40.15 1.68
N LEU A 23 -4.69 39.73 2.94
CA LEU A 23 -5.98 39.52 3.60
C LEU A 23 -6.65 40.86 3.92
N VAL A 24 -7.94 40.98 3.60
CA VAL A 24 -8.77 42.16 3.88
C VAL A 24 -9.89 41.78 4.83
N LEU A 25 -10.02 42.48 5.93
CA LEU A 25 -11.07 42.28 6.93
C LEU A 25 -12.45 42.57 6.34
N GLU A 26 -13.41 41.64 6.47
CA GLU A 26 -14.82 41.83 6.11
C GLU A 26 -15.70 42.04 7.36
N ALA A 27 -15.49 41.27 8.40
CA ALA A 27 -16.26 41.36 9.64
C ALA A 27 -15.57 40.66 10.82
N ILE A 28 -15.88 41.13 12.02
CA ILE A 28 -15.54 40.48 13.30
C ILE A 28 -16.84 39.97 13.90
N GLU A 29 -16.80 38.80 14.58
CA GLU A 29 -17.96 38.13 15.21
C GLU A 29 -19.16 38.01 14.26
N LYS A 30 -18.91 37.57 13.03
CA LYS A 30 -19.95 37.44 12.02
C LYS A 30 -20.91 36.32 12.37
N TYR A 31 -22.18 36.69 12.60
CA TYR A 31 -23.24 35.69 12.76
C TYR A 31 -23.49 34.92 11.46
N LEU A 32 -23.40 33.60 11.55
CA LEU A 32 -23.71 32.67 10.48
C LEU A 32 -24.86 31.77 10.93
N PRO A 33 -26.07 31.88 10.33
CA PRO A 33 -27.18 30.98 10.63
C PRO A 33 -26.87 29.59 10.11
N SER A 34 -27.06 28.56 10.92
CA SER A 34 -27.09 27.18 10.42
C SER A 34 -28.51 26.75 10.07
N ALA A 35 -28.65 25.78 9.16
CA ALA A 35 -29.94 25.27 8.71
C ALA A 35 -30.79 24.68 9.85
N GLU A 36 -30.15 24.18 10.92
CA GLU A 36 -30.80 23.55 12.08
C GLU A 36 -30.92 24.46 13.31
N GLY A 37 -30.80 25.77 13.13
CA GLY A 37 -31.05 26.76 14.19
C GLY A 37 -29.94 26.91 15.24
N SER A 38 -28.78 26.26 15.08
CA SER A 38 -27.62 26.54 15.93
C SER A 38 -27.02 27.92 15.62
N ARG A 39 -26.78 28.71 16.66
CA ARG A 39 -26.13 30.04 16.51
C ARG A 39 -24.63 29.87 16.45
N GLY A 40 -23.98 30.46 15.45
CA GLY A 40 -22.54 30.48 15.31
C GLY A 40 -22.02 31.88 14.97
N PHE A 41 -20.93 32.28 15.62
CA PHE A 41 -20.22 33.52 15.33
C PHE A 41 -18.79 33.17 14.97
N VAL A 42 -18.40 33.41 13.71
CA VAL A 42 -17.00 33.29 13.32
C VAL A 42 -16.21 34.47 13.87
N ASP A 43 -15.05 34.20 14.46
CA ASP A 43 -14.24 35.24 15.08
C ASP A 43 -13.87 36.36 14.09
N ILE A 44 -13.31 35.99 12.93
CA ILE A 44 -12.94 36.95 11.87
C ILE A 44 -13.34 36.36 10.52
N LEU A 45 -14.04 37.14 9.71
CA LEU A 45 -14.29 36.90 8.31
C LEU A 45 -13.43 37.85 7.47
N ALA A 46 -12.66 37.31 6.54
CA ALA A 46 -11.78 38.09 5.66
C ALA A 46 -11.92 37.63 4.20
N ARG A 47 -11.29 38.39 3.30
CA ARG A 47 -11.06 37.98 1.89
C ARG A 47 -9.58 37.95 1.58
N ASP A 48 -9.20 36.96 0.78
CA ASP A 48 -7.84 36.90 0.23
C ASP A 48 -7.71 37.77 -1.05
N LYS A 49 -6.49 37.91 -1.55
CA LYS A 49 -6.17 38.68 -2.77
C LYS A 49 -6.90 38.19 -4.04
N ASN A 50 -7.47 37.03 -4.03
CA ASN A 50 -8.25 36.45 -5.14
C ASN A 50 -9.76 36.59 -4.90
N GLY A 51 -10.18 37.31 -3.84
CA GLY A 51 -11.58 37.52 -3.47
C GLY A 51 -12.25 36.32 -2.77
N LYS A 52 -11.51 35.25 -2.42
CA LYS A 52 -12.06 34.11 -1.70
C LYS A 52 -12.31 34.45 -0.25
N TYR A 53 -13.39 33.92 0.32
CA TYR A 53 -13.65 34.04 1.74
C TYR A 53 -12.65 33.28 2.57
N VAL A 54 -12.22 33.87 3.68
CA VAL A 54 -11.33 33.26 4.67
C VAL A 54 -12.01 33.34 6.03
N LEU A 55 -12.43 32.21 6.55
CA LEU A 55 -12.88 32.05 7.94
C LEU A 55 -11.66 31.92 8.83
N ILE A 56 -11.56 32.73 9.85
CA ILE A 56 -10.46 32.68 10.83
C ILE A 56 -11.08 32.44 12.19
N GLU A 57 -10.73 31.31 12.79
CA GLU A 57 -11.11 30.90 14.13
C GLU A 57 -9.88 30.99 15.03
N LEU A 58 -10.00 31.71 16.13
CA LEU A 58 -8.91 31.95 17.07
C LEU A 58 -9.16 31.18 18.35
N LYS A 59 -8.14 30.51 18.84
CA LYS A 59 -8.17 29.80 20.12
C LYS A 59 -6.92 30.11 20.92
N ARG A 60 -7.11 30.42 22.21
CA ARG A 60 -6.02 30.82 23.09
C ARG A 60 -5.43 29.66 23.90
N SER A 61 -6.23 28.67 24.26
CA SER A 61 -5.84 27.61 25.18
C SER A 61 -6.21 26.23 24.66
N ASP A 62 -5.49 25.22 25.13
CA ASP A 62 -5.78 23.83 24.84
C ASP A 62 -7.22 23.41 25.20
N ALA A 63 -7.82 24.00 26.25
CA ALA A 63 -9.20 23.68 26.62
C ALA A 63 -10.22 24.18 25.59
N ALA A 64 -9.99 25.36 24.97
CA ALA A 64 -10.82 25.91 23.90
C ALA A 64 -10.56 25.20 22.56
N ALA A 65 -9.38 24.64 22.36
CA ALA A 65 -8.97 23.96 21.14
C ALA A 65 -9.88 22.77 20.78
N ARG A 66 -10.39 22.03 21.75
CA ARG A 66 -11.29 20.87 21.52
C ARG A 66 -12.59 21.25 20.81
N GLN A 67 -13.07 22.46 20.99
CA GLN A 67 -14.30 22.94 20.34
C GLN A 67 -14.06 23.58 18.98
N ALA A 68 -12.82 23.99 18.66
CA ALA A 68 -12.48 24.72 17.45
C ALA A 68 -12.95 24.02 16.16
N ILE A 69 -12.71 22.72 16.05
CA ILE A 69 -13.08 21.96 14.85
C ILE A 69 -14.60 21.88 14.69
N HIS A 70 -15.33 21.66 15.77
CA HIS A 70 -16.81 21.64 15.73
C HIS A 70 -17.41 22.99 15.33
N GLU A 71 -16.83 24.08 15.83
CA GLU A 71 -17.24 25.44 15.50
C GLU A 71 -16.95 25.74 14.03
N VAL A 72 -15.75 25.42 13.55
CA VAL A 72 -15.36 25.59 12.15
C VAL A 72 -16.28 24.84 11.19
N LEU A 73 -16.66 23.59 11.50
CA LEU A 73 -17.61 22.82 10.67
C LEU A 73 -18.96 23.50 10.54
N LYS A 74 -19.52 24.03 11.66
CA LYS A 74 -20.76 24.79 11.64
C LYS A 74 -20.64 26.06 10.80
N TYR A 75 -19.49 26.76 10.88
CA TYR A 75 -19.29 27.99 10.12
C TYR A 75 -19.11 27.73 8.64
N ILE A 76 -18.43 26.64 8.25
CA ILE A 76 -18.31 26.24 6.85
C ILE A 76 -19.69 26.01 6.24
N ASP A 77 -20.55 25.25 6.91
CA ASP A 77 -21.91 25.01 6.43
C ASP A 77 -22.72 26.32 6.38
N GLY A 78 -22.69 27.09 7.45
CA GLY A 78 -23.44 28.34 7.54
C GLY A 78 -23.04 29.36 6.47
N ILE A 79 -21.74 29.51 6.16
CA ILE A 79 -21.28 30.47 5.15
C ILE A 79 -21.55 29.97 3.73
N LYS A 80 -21.40 28.67 3.48
CA LYS A 80 -21.73 28.08 2.18
C LYS A 80 -23.19 28.27 1.84
N ASN A 81 -24.07 28.00 2.78
CA ASN A 81 -25.51 28.17 2.59
C ASN A 81 -25.89 29.64 2.42
N LYS A 82 -25.31 30.55 3.23
CA LYS A 82 -25.62 31.96 3.19
C LYS A 82 -25.23 32.65 1.90
N PHE A 83 -24.08 32.30 1.33
CA PHE A 83 -23.51 32.95 0.15
C PHE A 83 -23.49 32.06 -1.09
N ALA A 84 -24.10 30.87 -1.05
CA ALA A 84 -24.10 29.87 -2.12
C ALA A 84 -22.67 29.55 -2.63
N LEU A 85 -21.71 29.38 -1.72
CA LEU A 85 -20.29 29.22 -2.05
C LEU A 85 -19.96 27.79 -2.48
N LYS A 86 -19.08 27.68 -3.47
CA LYS A 86 -18.36 26.43 -3.76
C LYS A 86 -17.22 26.22 -2.75
N GLY A 87 -16.82 24.97 -2.53
CA GLY A 87 -15.72 24.64 -1.60
C GLY A 87 -14.39 25.35 -1.91
N GLU A 88 -14.11 25.57 -3.19
CA GLU A 88 -12.90 26.28 -3.66
C GLU A 88 -12.90 27.79 -3.41
N GLU A 89 -14.07 28.39 -3.11
CA GLU A 89 -14.24 29.82 -2.82
C GLU A 89 -14.08 30.12 -1.34
N LEU A 90 -13.88 29.08 -0.51
CA LEU A 90 -13.73 29.17 0.93
C LEU A 90 -12.39 28.64 1.39
N ARG A 91 -11.72 29.37 2.26
CA ARG A 91 -10.51 28.97 2.99
C ARG A 91 -10.78 29.09 4.48
N VAL A 92 -10.15 28.25 5.27
CA VAL A 92 -10.31 28.24 6.73
C VAL A 92 -8.96 28.31 7.40
N PHE A 93 -8.83 29.24 8.34
CA PHE A 93 -7.64 29.39 9.17
C PHE A 93 -7.98 29.10 10.62
N ILE A 94 -7.24 28.21 11.23
CA ILE A 94 -7.26 27.97 12.66
C ILE A 94 -6.01 28.62 13.24
N VAL A 95 -6.20 29.62 14.10
CA VAL A 95 -5.12 30.39 14.69
C VAL A 95 -5.09 30.10 16.18
N SER A 96 -3.94 29.72 16.71
CA SER A 96 -3.80 29.45 18.14
C SER A 96 -2.41 29.83 18.65
N THR A 97 -2.35 30.32 19.90
CA THR A 97 -1.07 30.51 20.60
C THR A 97 -0.50 29.21 21.13
N GLU A 98 -1.35 28.17 21.35
CA GLU A 98 -0.98 26.84 21.81
C GLU A 98 -1.56 25.78 20.88
N TRP A 99 -0.74 24.78 20.53
CA TRP A 99 -1.10 23.76 19.54
C TRP A 99 -1.05 22.33 20.06
N ARG A 100 -0.74 22.13 21.33
CA ARG A 100 -0.52 20.80 21.89
C ARG A 100 -1.75 19.89 21.76
N GLU A 101 -2.92 20.38 22.17
CA GLU A 101 -4.18 19.62 22.12
C GLU A 101 -4.90 19.79 20.76
N LEU A 102 -4.54 20.82 19.99
CA LEU A 102 -5.19 21.15 18.72
C LEU A 102 -4.57 20.40 17.53
N ILE A 103 -3.28 20.03 17.61
CA ILE A 103 -2.55 19.50 16.46
C ILE A 103 -3.15 18.19 15.92
N VAL A 104 -3.60 17.27 16.79
CA VAL A 104 -4.17 16.00 16.37
C VAL A 104 -5.53 16.18 15.70
N PRO A 105 -6.56 16.83 16.31
CA PRO A 105 -7.84 17.04 15.66
C PRO A 105 -7.75 17.91 14.41
N PHE A 106 -6.86 18.91 14.39
CA PHE A 106 -6.56 19.73 13.20
C PHE A 106 -6.01 18.85 12.06
N SER A 107 -5.06 17.97 12.37
CA SER A 107 -4.43 17.11 11.37
C SER A 107 -5.42 16.12 10.77
N SER A 108 -6.25 15.48 11.59
CA SER A 108 -7.33 14.61 11.10
C SER A 108 -8.28 15.40 10.20
N PHE A 109 -8.69 16.58 10.62
CA PHE A 109 -9.61 17.40 9.83
C PHE A 109 -9.02 17.86 8.49
N VAL A 110 -7.72 18.22 8.44
CA VAL A 110 -7.02 18.56 7.19
C VAL A 110 -6.96 17.39 6.24
N ASN A 111 -6.67 16.19 6.78
CA ASN A 111 -6.49 14.98 5.98
C ASN A 111 -7.83 14.45 5.41
N ASP A 112 -8.93 14.60 6.17
CA ASP A 112 -10.21 13.95 5.85
C ASP A 112 -11.24 14.88 5.21
N SER A 113 -11.11 16.23 5.35
CA SER A 113 -12.22 17.13 5.04
C SER A 113 -12.31 17.65 3.61
N GLY A 114 -11.27 17.53 2.79
CA GLY A 114 -11.23 18.14 1.46
C GLY A 114 -11.29 19.68 1.43
N TYR A 115 -11.36 20.35 2.60
CA TYR A 115 -11.35 21.81 2.70
C TYR A 115 -9.93 22.38 2.70
N ARG A 116 -9.79 23.63 2.25
CA ARG A 116 -8.51 24.36 2.26
C ARG A 116 -8.25 24.95 3.65
N LEU A 117 -7.81 24.11 4.59
CA LEU A 117 -7.46 24.51 5.95
C LEU A 117 -5.99 24.84 6.08
N LYS A 118 -5.70 25.91 6.86
CA LYS A 118 -4.35 26.25 7.35
C LYS A 118 -4.37 26.46 8.85
N GLY A 119 -3.38 25.91 9.54
CA GLY A 119 -3.10 26.20 10.95
C GLY A 119 -2.03 27.27 11.08
N PHE A 120 -2.20 28.19 12.03
CA PHE A 120 -1.21 29.21 12.35
C PHE A 120 -0.93 29.21 13.85
N LYS A 121 0.32 29.05 14.24
CA LYS A 121 0.78 29.35 15.60
C LYS A 121 1.08 30.84 15.69
N LEU A 122 0.34 31.54 16.56
CA LEU A 122 0.44 32.97 16.76
C LEU A 122 1.32 33.28 17.96
N GLU A 123 2.27 34.15 17.79
CA GLU A 123 3.05 34.76 18.88
C GLU A 123 2.48 36.13 19.21
N VAL A 124 2.29 36.37 20.50
CA VAL A 124 1.74 37.66 21.00
C VAL A 124 2.67 38.25 22.06
N ASP A 125 2.70 39.57 22.14
CA ASP A 125 3.45 40.28 23.19
C ASP A 125 2.75 40.23 24.57
N SER A 126 3.35 40.92 25.54
CA SER A 126 2.81 41.04 26.90
C SER A 126 1.47 41.81 26.99
N PHE A 127 1.00 42.39 25.92
CA PHE A 127 -0.28 43.11 25.81
C PHE A 127 -1.29 42.39 24.92
N GLY A 128 -0.95 41.20 24.40
CA GLY A 128 -1.78 40.39 23.49
C GLY A 128 -1.79 40.89 22.05
N VAL A 129 -0.78 41.69 21.64
CA VAL A 129 -0.61 42.16 20.26
C VAL A 129 0.08 41.05 19.46
N PRO A 130 -0.44 40.63 18.30
CA PRO A 130 0.24 39.71 17.39
C PRO A 130 1.60 40.23 16.94
N ILE A 131 2.67 39.46 17.12
CA ILE A 131 4.04 39.79 16.71
C ILE A 131 4.39 39.08 15.42
N SER A 132 4.12 37.77 15.39
CA SER A 132 4.44 36.90 14.27
C SER A 132 3.50 35.69 14.21
N SER A 133 3.44 35.03 13.06
CA SER A 133 2.81 33.75 12.96
C SER A 133 3.68 32.75 12.18
N SER A 134 3.52 31.48 12.48
CA SER A 134 4.13 30.37 11.72
C SER A 134 3.07 29.37 11.30
N VAL A 135 3.18 28.87 10.08
CA VAL A 135 2.27 27.85 9.56
C VAL A 135 2.52 26.54 10.30
N VAL A 136 1.43 25.93 10.78
CA VAL A 136 1.45 24.63 11.43
C VAL A 136 1.23 23.54 10.39
N SER A 137 2.22 22.68 10.23
CA SER A 137 2.09 21.49 9.38
C SER A 137 1.25 20.43 10.09
N PRO A 138 0.22 19.88 9.43
CA PRO A 138 -0.53 18.75 10.01
C PRO A 138 0.40 17.57 10.24
N ILE A 139 0.15 16.85 11.32
CA ILE A 139 0.78 15.53 11.54
C ILE A 139 0.07 14.57 10.61
N LYS A 140 0.83 13.80 9.84
CA LYS A 140 0.25 12.66 9.13
C LYS A 140 -0.34 11.71 10.17
N THR A 141 -1.65 11.53 10.15
CA THR A 141 -2.30 10.50 10.96
C THR A 141 -1.74 9.15 10.53
N ARG A 142 -1.51 8.27 11.50
CA ARG A 142 -1.07 6.91 11.20
C ARG A 142 -2.13 6.28 10.30
N SER A 143 -1.72 5.75 9.16
CA SER A 143 -2.58 4.88 8.34
C SER A 143 -3.03 3.66 9.16
N ASP A 144 -4.07 2.99 8.71
CA ASP A 144 -4.45 1.69 9.24
C ASP A 144 -3.25 0.74 9.31
N ARG A 145 -3.34 -0.30 10.15
CA ARG A 145 -2.27 -1.29 10.26
C ARG A 145 -2.01 -1.93 8.91
N LEU A 146 -0.81 -1.73 8.37
CA LEU A 146 -0.35 -2.28 7.12
C LEU A 146 1.09 -2.75 7.27
N PHE A 147 1.34 -4.04 7.06
CA PHE A 147 2.70 -4.55 7.01
C PHE A 147 3.41 -4.08 5.74
N THR A 148 4.69 -3.73 5.85
CA THR A 148 5.51 -3.46 4.66
C THR A 148 5.69 -4.75 3.85
N PRO A 149 5.78 -4.69 2.51
CA PRO A 149 6.09 -5.88 1.70
C PRO A 149 7.55 -6.33 1.78
N TRP A 150 8.43 -5.54 2.41
CA TRP A 150 9.86 -5.88 2.59
C TRP A 150 10.05 -6.61 3.91
N HIS A 151 10.38 -7.89 3.80
CA HIS A 151 10.55 -8.80 4.91
C HIS A 151 11.99 -9.32 4.96
N GLU A 152 12.36 -9.93 6.08
CA GLU A 152 13.65 -10.60 6.23
C GLU A 152 13.49 -12.03 6.76
N ILE A 153 14.27 -12.93 6.20
CA ILE A 153 14.48 -14.28 6.75
C ILE A 153 15.88 -14.35 7.34
N SER A 154 15.97 -14.76 8.61
CA SER A 154 17.23 -15.13 9.25
C SER A 154 17.20 -16.59 9.65
N ARG A 155 18.22 -17.37 9.25
CA ARG A 155 18.32 -18.79 9.57
C ARG A 155 19.39 -19.04 10.62
N PHE A 156 19.18 -20.09 11.41
CA PHE A 156 20.02 -20.44 12.55
C PHE A 156 20.23 -21.94 12.63
N SER A 157 21.42 -22.33 13.09
CA SER A 157 21.81 -23.71 13.32
C SER A 157 21.29 -24.32 14.63
N SER A 158 20.80 -23.49 15.55
CA SER A 158 20.29 -23.94 16.85
C SER A 158 19.28 -22.97 17.44
N MET A 159 18.44 -23.47 18.35
CA MET A 159 17.55 -22.65 19.19
C MET A 159 18.31 -21.56 19.96
N LYS A 160 19.52 -21.87 20.45
CA LYS A 160 20.35 -20.91 21.19
C LYS A 160 20.81 -19.77 20.28
N SER A 161 21.21 -20.07 19.02
CA SER A 161 21.58 -19.06 18.03
C SER A 161 20.36 -18.21 17.66
N MET A 162 19.19 -18.81 17.44
CA MET A 162 17.95 -18.10 17.13
C MET A 162 17.55 -17.13 18.27
N ARG A 163 17.64 -17.54 19.53
CA ARG A 163 17.36 -16.63 20.67
C ARG A 163 18.29 -15.42 20.69
N LYS A 164 19.59 -15.60 20.39
CA LYS A 164 20.53 -14.48 20.21
C LYS A 164 20.13 -13.57 19.06
N GLY A 165 19.66 -14.17 17.96
CA GLY A 165 19.11 -13.46 16.82
C GLY A 165 17.92 -12.58 17.21
N ILE A 166 16.95 -13.12 17.95
CA ILE A 166 15.78 -12.38 18.44
C ILE A 166 16.21 -11.16 19.30
N GLU A 167 17.15 -11.34 20.23
CA GLU A 167 17.66 -10.22 21.04
C GLU A 167 18.39 -9.17 20.18
N SER A 168 19.14 -9.59 19.17
CA SER A 168 19.79 -8.64 18.25
C SER A 168 18.79 -7.89 17.37
N TYR A 169 17.65 -8.51 16.96
CA TYR A 169 16.54 -7.81 16.31
C TYR A 169 15.94 -6.74 17.20
N LYS A 170 15.66 -7.04 18.48
CA LYS A 170 15.14 -6.06 19.44
C LYS A 170 16.06 -4.85 19.56
N ASN A 171 17.36 -5.07 19.69
CA ASN A 171 18.35 -4.00 19.79
C ASN A 171 18.43 -3.18 18.51
N SER A 172 18.45 -3.84 17.36
CA SER A 172 18.50 -3.20 16.04
C SER A 172 17.25 -2.36 15.78
N CYS A 173 16.06 -2.91 16.00
CA CYS A 173 14.79 -2.21 15.87
C CYS A 173 14.70 -0.99 16.79
N SER A 174 15.11 -1.14 18.06
CA SER A 174 15.16 -0.05 19.01
C SER A 174 16.07 1.09 18.55
N ALA A 175 17.28 0.78 18.09
CA ALA A 175 18.22 1.78 17.56
C ALA A 175 17.67 2.51 16.33
N LYS A 176 16.94 1.81 15.46
CA LYS A 176 16.29 2.35 14.26
C LYS A 176 14.98 3.08 14.57
N GLY A 177 14.43 2.93 15.78
CA GLY A 177 13.12 3.45 16.17
C GLY A 177 11.95 2.69 15.57
N ILE A 178 12.16 1.46 15.10
CA ILE A 178 11.13 0.52 14.67
C ILE A 178 10.48 -0.07 15.92
N LYS A 179 9.20 0.18 16.14
CA LYS A 179 8.49 -0.25 17.34
C LYS A 179 7.55 -1.42 17.09
N ASP A 180 6.82 -1.35 15.98
CA ASP A 180 5.71 -2.23 15.67
C ASP A 180 6.14 -3.24 14.61
N TYR A 181 6.50 -4.44 15.04
CA TYR A 181 6.98 -5.53 14.19
C TYR A 181 6.66 -6.88 14.82
N VAL A 182 6.78 -7.92 14.03
CA VAL A 182 6.67 -9.31 14.46
C VAL A 182 7.92 -10.10 14.09
N LEU A 183 8.24 -11.11 14.90
CA LEU A 183 9.18 -12.16 14.58
C LEU A 183 8.45 -13.49 14.67
N ILE A 184 8.26 -14.14 13.52
CA ILE A 184 7.68 -15.47 13.45
C ILE A 184 8.81 -16.48 13.52
N CYS A 185 8.81 -17.30 14.55
CA CYS A 185 9.80 -18.34 14.78
C CYS A 185 9.32 -19.65 14.13
N LEU A 186 10.10 -20.16 13.19
CA LEU A 186 9.79 -21.40 12.47
C LEU A 186 10.90 -22.44 12.72
N LYS A 187 10.52 -23.70 12.57
CA LYS A 187 11.44 -24.85 12.63
C LYS A 187 11.12 -25.84 11.54
N ALA A 188 12.14 -26.29 10.82
CA ALA A 188 12.03 -27.35 9.84
C ALA A 188 12.55 -28.70 10.35
N PRO A 189 12.09 -29.84 9.83
CA PRO A 189 12.77 -31.12 9.93
C PRO A 189 14.18 -31.03 9.34
N LEU A 190 15.10 -31.85 9.84
CA LEU A 190 16.50 -31.83 9.36
C LEU A 190 16.59 -32.18 7.86
N GLU A 191 15.72 -33.08 7.40
CA GLU A 191 15.64 -33.44 5.98
C GLU A 191 15.29 -32.25 5.09
N GLN A 192 14.38 -31.39 5.54
CA GLN A 192 14.00 -30.19 4.79
C GLN A 192 15.14 -29.16 4.80
N ALA A 193 15.79 -28.95 5.94
CA ALA A 193 16.95 -28.08 6.01
C ALA A 193 18.09 -28.56 5.09
N GLU A 194 18.25 -29.87 4.93
CA GLU A 194 19.21 -30.48 3.99
C GLU A 194 18.81 -30.22 2.53
N LYS A 195 17.52 -30.37 2.18
CA LYS A 195 17.01 -30.05 0.85
C LYS A 195 17.24 -28.56 0.51
N ASP A 196 16.91 -27.66 1.44
CA ASP A 196 17.12 -26.21 1.26
C ASP A 196 18.60 -25.87 1.06
N ARG A 197 19.50 -26.50 1.83
CA ARG A 197 20.95 -26.33 1.68
C ARG A 197 21.43 -26.82 0.30
N ARG A 198 20.95 -27.97 -0.16
CA ARG A 198 21.30 -28.53 -1.46
C ARG A 198 20.79 -27.67 -2.61
N LYS A 199 19.55 -27.15 -2.51
CA LYS A 199 18.97 -26.22 -3.48
C LYS A 199 19.83 -24.95 -3.58
N LYS A 200 20.20 -24.35 -2.43
CA LYS A 200 21.07 -23.16 -2.38
C LYS A 200 22.46 -23.43 -2.98
N TYR A 201 23.06 -24.57 -2.66
CA TYR A 201 24.35 -24.98 -3.25
C TYR A 201 24.26 -25.09 -4.77
N ASN A 202 23.26 -25.82 -5.30
CA ASN A 202 23.08 -26.01 -6.72
C ASN A 202 22.89 -24.69 -7.46
N LYS A 203 22.15 -23.74 -6.88
CA LYS A 203 21.97 -22.40 -7.43
C LYS A 203 23.30 -21.65 -7.52
N ILE A 204 24.07 -21.60 -6.44
CA ILE A 204 25.37 -20.92 -6.41
C ILE A 204 26.32 -21.59 -7.42
N HIS A 205 26.32 -22.91 -7.47
CA HIS A 205 27.16 -23.68 -8.40
C HIS A 205 26.80 -23.38 -9.87
N ALA A 206 25.51 -23.28 -10.20
CA ALA A 206 25.07 -22.94 -11.56
C ALA A 206 25.47 -21.53 -11.97
N LEU A 207 25.37 -20.55 -11.07
CA LEU A 207 25.75 -19.15 -11.32
C LEU A 207 27.27 -18.97 -11.55
N PHE A 208 28.11 -19.78 -10.90
CA PHE A 208 29.56 -19.65 -10.91
C PHE A 208 30.31 -20.79 -11.62
N SER A 209 29.60 -21.66 -12.33
CA SER A 209 30.18 -22.84 -13.00
C SER A 209 31.27 -22.52 -14.05
N GLY A 210 31.40 -21.26 -14.46
CA GLY A 210 32.48 -20.79 -15.37
C GLY A 210 33.61 -20.04 -14.68
N ALA A 211 33.59 -19.84 -13.37
CA ALA A 211 34.49 -18.91 -12.67
C ALA A 211 35.68 -19.57 -11.94
N GLY A 212 35.87 -20.89 -12.07
CA GLY A 212 36.95 -21.63 -11.43
C GLY A 212 36.50 -22.88 -10.67
N GLU A 213 37.44 -23.57 -9.99
CA GLU A 213 37.11 -24.75 -9.16
C GLU A 213 36.26 -24.35 -7.96
N MET A 214 35.03 -24.84 -7.91
CA MET A 214 34.14 -24.70 -6.74
C MET A 214 34.26 -25.95 -5.85
N ARG A 215 34.11 -25.74 -4.53
CA ARG A 215 34.07 -26.85 -3.57
C ARG A 215 32.89 -27.77 -3.87
N SER A 216 33.08 -29.07 -3.66
CA SER A 216 32.00 -30.03 -3.79
C SER A 216 30.91 -29.84 -2.73
N TYR A 217 29.72 -30.39 -2.96
CA TYR A 217 28.64 -30.31 -1.97
C TYR A 217 29.06 -30.94 -0.64
N GLU A 218 29.77 -32.06 -0.68
CA GLU A 218 30.27 -32.78 0.50
C GLU A 218 31.21 -31.91 1.32
N GLU A 219 32.14 -31.17 0.69
CA GLU A 219 33.05 -30.25 1.35
C GLU A 219 32.29 -29.07 1.98
N VAL A 220 31.33 -28.48 1.28
CA VAL A 220 30.51 -27.38 1.83
C VAL A 220 29.64 -27.87 2.98
N SER A 221 29.05 -29.05 2.86
CA SER A 221 28.20 -29.63 3.89
C SER A 221 28.95 -29.99 5.16
N ALA A 222 30.21 -30.39 5.04
CA ALA A 222 31.08 -30.69 6.18
C ALA A 222 31.52 -29.44 6.96
N LEU A 223 31.54 -28.28 6.30
CA LEU A 223 32.01 -27.00 6.88
C LEU A 223 30.89 -26.14 7.47
N SER A 224 29.65 -26.38 7.07
CA SER A 224 28.51 -25.52 7.45
C SER A 224 27.44 -26.34 8.18
N PRO A 225 26.96 -25.89 9.37
CA PRO A 225 25.88 -26.58 10.07
C PRO A 225 24.57 -26.48 9.28
N LEU A 226 23.66 -27.42 9.56
CA LEU A 226 22.29 -27.33 9.05
C LEU A 226 21.54 -26.20 9.73
N LEU A 227 20.80 -25.43 8.95
CA LEU A 227 20.03 -24.27 9.38
C LEU A 227 18.55 -24.64 9.43
N ASN A 228 18.11 -25.26 10.51
CA ASN A 228 16.73 -25.74 10.66
C ASN A 228 15.87 -24.90 11.61
N TYR A 229 16.37 -23.74 12.04
CA TYR A 229 15.61 -22.71 12.74
C TYR A 229 15.60 -21.44 11.91
N MET A 230 14.48 -20.72 11.95
CA MET A 230 14.26 -19.52 11.16
C MET A 230 13.50 -18.48 11.98
N THR A 231 13.85 -17.20 11.83
CA THR A 231 12.97 -16.09 12.16
C THR A 231 12.55 -15.39 10.86
N TYR A 232 11.26 -15.17 10.73
CA TYR A 232 10.69 -14.32 9.69
C TYR A 232 10.31 -12.99 10.32
N PHE A 233 10.89 -11.91 9.82
CA PHE A 233 10.67 -10.56 10.30
C PHE A 233 9.75 -9.81 9.35
N ALA A 234 8.71 -9.17 9.90
CA ALA A 234 7.85 -8.22 9.20
C ALA A 234 7.51 -7.06 10.14
N MET A 235 7.45 -5.84 9.61
CA MET A 235 7.13 -4.64 10.39
C MET A 235 5.97 -3.87 9.78
N ILE A 236 5.29 -3.07 10.60
CA ILE A 236 4.31 -2.11 10.13
C ILE A 236 5.00 -1.03 9.30
N GLN A 237 4.39 -0.69 8.18
CA GLN A 237 4.86 0.34 7.29
C GLN A 237 5.03 1.68 8.03
N LEU A 238 6.19 2.27 7.90
CA LEU A 238 6.51 3.57 8.48
C LEU A 238 6.25 4.68 7.46
N ASP A 239 5.99 5.87 7.96
CA ASP A 239 5.92 7.06 7.12
C ASP A 239 7.30 7.40 6.53
N VAL A 240 7.34 7.84 5.26
CA VAL A 240 8.58 8.20 4.56
C VAL A 240 9.36 9.27 5.32
N ASP A 241 8.70 10.34 5.77
CA ASP A 241 9.36 11.42 6.50
C ASP A 241 9.97 10.94 7.82
N TYR A 242 9.31 9.96 8.46
CA TYR A 242 9.87 9.30 9.65
C TYR A 242 11.12 8.52 9.32
N CYS A 243 11.09 7.71 8.25
CA CYS A 243 12.27 6.95 7.80
C CYS A 243 13.44 7.89 7.46
N LEU A 244 13.20 8.94 6.69
CA LEU A 244 14.22 9.91 6.31
C LEU A 244 14.86 10.59 7.53
N LYS A 245 14.05 11.02 8.51
CA LYS A 245 14.56 11.60 9.76
C LYS A 245 15.37 10.62 10.59
N ARG A 246 15.05 9.33 10.54
CA ARG A 246 15.82 8.27 11.20
C ARG A 246 17.12 7.98 10.49
N LEU A 247 17.08 7.85 9.18
CA LEU A 247 18.27 7.64 8.35
C LEU A 247 19.27 8.79 8.49
N ASP A 248 18.81 10.03 8.52
CA ASP A 248 19.67 11.21 8.73
C ASP A 248 20.47 11.15 10.06
N ARG A 249 19.90 10.49 11.08
CA ARG A 249 20.55 10.32 12.40
C ARG A 249 21.46 9.09 12.47
N ILE A 250 21.14 8.04 11.72
CA ILE A 250 21.82 6.74 11.82
C ILE A 250 22.99 6.66 10.82
N LEU A 251 22.79 7.17 9.61
CA LEU A 251 23.81 7.13 8.57
C LEU A 251 24.91 8.16 8.85
N VAL A 252 26.16 7.73 8.65
CA VAL A 252 27.35 8.56 8.84
C VAL A 252 28.32 8.39 7.69
N GLY A 253 29.23 9.36 7.49
CA GLY A 253 30.30 9.28 6.49
C GLY A 253 29.79 9.08 5.07
N GLU A 254 30.43 8.18 4.32
CA GLU A 254 30.15 7.89 2.92
C GLU A 254 28.73 7.39 2.69
N ASP A 255 28.20 6.53 3.55
CA ASP A 255 26.83 6.02 3.47
C ASP A 255 25.77 7.14 3.46
N LYS A 256 25.97 8.18 4.27
CA LYS A 256 25.07 9.33 4.31
C LYS A 256 25.17 10.18 3.05
N VAL A 257 26.38 10.37 2.52
CA VAL A 257 26.61 11.13 1.28
C VAL A 257 25.96 10.40 0.10
N GLU A 258 26.18 9.09 -0.02
CA GLU A 258 25.57 8.26 -1.05
C GLU A 258 24.06 8.32 -1.00
N TRP A 259 23.46 8.09 0.20
CA TRP A 259 22.03 8.15 0.39
C TRP A 259 21.42 9.49 -0.04
N ASN A 260 22.00 10.60 0.41
CA ASN A 260 21.52 11.94 0.05
C ASN A 260 21.66 12.24 -1.45
N SER A 261 22.63 11.62 -2.11
CA SER A 261 22.78 11.72 -3.58
C SER A 261 21.67 10.97 -4.30
N ASN A 262 21.34 9.77 -3.84
CA ASN A 262 20.34 8.89 -4.45
C ASN A 262 18.91 9.43 -4.27
N LEU A 263 18.60 10.07 -3.13
CA LEU A 263 17.28 10.68 -2.86
C LEU A 263 16.80 11.62 -3.97
N LYS A 264 17.70 12.28 -4.69
CA LYS A 264 17.35 13.23 -5.75
C LYS A 264 16.75 12.57 -6.99
N TYR A 265 16.95 11.27 -7.14
CA TYR A 265 16.51 10.49 -8.31
C TYR A 265 15.30 9.61 -8.00
N LEU A 266 14.85 9.55 -6.73
CA LEU A 266 13.70 8.75 -6.33
C LEU A 266 12.40 9.55 -6.54
N ASP A 267 11.45 8.94 -7.21
CA ASP A 267 10.07 9.42 -7.22
C ASP A 267 9.36 9.09 -5.89
N GLU A 268 8.16 9.62 -5.68
CA GLU A 268 7.40 9.44 -4.43
C GLU A 268 7.10 7.96 -4.16
N SER A 269 6.84 7.18 -5.19
CA SER A 269 6.51 5.75 -5.07
C SER A 269 7.73 4.90 -4.71
N SER A 270 8.90 5.22 -5.28
CA SER A 270 10.17 4.55 -4.99
C SER A 270 10.69 4.88 -3.60
N MET A 271 10.47 6.11 -3.16
CA MET A 271 11.04 6.64 -1.91
C MET A 271 10.59 5.84 -0.68
N LEU A 272 9.35 5.34 -0.68
CA LEU A 272 8.86 4.50 0.42
C LEU A 272 9.67 3.21 0.53
N GLY A 273 9.83 2.47 -0.58
CA GLY A 273 10.57 1.21 -0.63
C GLY A 273 12.03 1.38 -0.23
N GLU A 274 12.71 2.29 -0.92
CA GLU A 274 14.12 2.55 -0.73
C GLU A 274 14.43 3.03 0.70
N SER A 275 13.57 3.89 1.29
CA SER A 275 13.77 4.37 2.65
C SER A 275 13.59 3.25 3.69
N HIS A 276 12.64 2.32 3.48
CA HIS A 276 12.46 1.16 4.36
C HIS A 276 13.63 0.19 4.24
N GLU A 277 14.04 -0.14 3.02
CA GLU A 277 15.17 -1.04 2.78
C GLU A 277 16.45 -0.49 3.39
N ARG A 278 16.75 0.79 3.14
CA ARG A 278 17.93 1.44 3.71
C ARG A 278 17.88 1.49 5.24
N LEU A 279 16.71 1.74 5.83
CA LEU A 279 16.52 1.71 7.28
C LEU A 279 16.75 0.31 7.84
N MET A 280 16.27 -0.73 7.16
CA MET A 280 16.50 -2.11 7.55
C MET A 280 17.99 -2.48 7.49
N GLY A 281 18.71 -2.07 6.46
CA GLY A 281 20.15 -2.32 6.29
C GLY A 281 21.06 -1.50 7.22
N ALA A 282 20.59 -0.36 7.75
CA ALA A 282 21.38 0.52 8.59
C ALA A 282 21.46 0.05 10.06
N GLY A 283 22.42 0.60 10.83
CA GLY A 283 22.53 0.45 12.27
C GLY A 283 23.13 -0.88 12.74
N PRO A 284 22.83 -1.33 13.98
CA PRO A 284 23.44 -2.52 14.57
C PRO A 284 23.15 -3.79 13.78
N SER A 285 24.18 -4.61 13.58
CA SER A 285 24.05 -5.90 12.90
C SER A 285 23.20 -6.90 13.67
N ILE A 286 22.46 -7.72 12.93
CA ILE A 286 21.65 -8.80 13.48
C ILE A 286 22.47 -10.09 13.51
N HIS A 287 22.48 -10.78 14.64
CA HIS A 287 23.10 -12.10 14.78
C HIS A 287 22.30 -13.13 13.98
N ARG A 288 22.92 -13.77 13.01
CA ARG A 288 22.32 -14.77 12.13
C ARG A 288 23.39 -15.62 11.47
N ASP A 289 23.08 -16.90 11.19
CA ASP A 289 24.00 -17.81 10.49
C ASP A 289 23.83 -17.66 8.96
N ASP A 290 22.62 -17.27 8.48
CA ASP A 290 22.31 -16.95 7.08
C ASP A 290 21.19 -15.91 6.99
N PHE A 291 21.13 -15.21 5.86
CA PHE A 291 20.20 -14.13 5.62
C PHE A 291 19.63 -14.17 4.20
N GLU A 292 18.36 -13.82 4.10
CA GLU A 292 17.68 -13.67 2.84
C GLU A 292 16.67 -12.53 2.92
N ILE A 293 16.64 -11.66 1.90
CA ILE A 293 15.55 -10.70 1.70
C ILE A 293 14.30 -11.50 1.34
N ALA A 294 13.22 -11.18 2.02
CA ALA A 294 11.95 -11.86 1.86
C ALA A 294 10.82 -10.89 1.47
N TYR A 295 9.74 -11.47 1.04
CA TYR A 295 8.51 -10.80 0.65
C TYR A 295 7.33 -11.76 0.88
N PRO A 296 6.08 -11.29 0.89
CA PRO A 296 4.93 -12.12 1.25
C PRO A 296 4.81 -13.46 0.51
N ALA A 297 5.13 -13.54 -0.79
CA ALA A 297 5.08 -14.82 -1.50
C ALA A 297 6.05 -15.87 -0.95
N LYS A 298 7.26 -15.45 -0.52
CA LYS A 298 8.19 -16.35 0.17
C LYS A 298 7.66 -16.81 1.53
N PHE A 299 6.88 -15.97 2.21
CA PHE A 299 6.24 -16.37 3.46
C PHE A 299 5.16 -17.43 3.20
N VAL A 300 4.30 -17.20 2.21
CA VAL A 300 3.28 -18.18 1.80
C VAL A 300 3.93 -19.54 1.47
N ASP A 301 4.99 -19.55 0.65
CA ASP A 301 5.75 -20.78 0.31
C ASP A 301 6.25 -21.52 1.56
N LYS A 302 6.68 -20.79 2.60
CA LYS A 302 7.19 -21.41 3.83
C LYS A 302 6.10 -21.93 4.77
N VAL A 303 4.95 -21.28 4.84
CA VAL A 303 3.87 -21.65 5.78
C VAL A 303 2.81 -22.55 5.16
N SER A 304 2.64 -22.53 3.83
CA SER A 304 1.69 -23.41 3.13
C SER A 304 2.25 -24.81 2.83
N SER A 305 3.58 -24.93 2.74
CA SER A 305 4.22 -26.24 2.73
C SER A 305 4.43 -26.68 4.18
N ASP A 306 4.12 -27.90 4.54
CA ASP A 306 4.43 -28.48 5.87
C ASP A 306 5.94 -28.55 6.19
N ASP A 307 6.76 -27.95 5.34
CA ASP A 307 8.21 -27.93 5.42
C ASP A 307 8.74 -27.10 6.61
N TRP A 308 8.05 -25.99 6.93
CA TRP A 308 8.41 -25.11 8.03
C TRP A 308 7.22 -24.89 8.97
N VAL A 309 7.36 -25.36 10.21
CA VAL A 309 6.30 -25.25 11.21
C VAL A 309 6.49 -23.98 12.06
N VAL A 310 5.47 -23.13 12.08
CA VAL A 310 5.41 -21.98 12.98
C VAL A 310 5.39 -22.49 14.44
N LYS A 311 6.31 -22.01 15.25
CA LYS A 311 6.46 -22.38 16.66
C LYS A 311 5.97 -21.29 17.60
N GLU A 312 6.20 -20.03 17.24
CA GLU A 312 5.87 -18.89 18.07
C GLU A 312 5.79 -17.62 17.20
N ILE A 313 4.87 -16.73 17.51
CA ILE A 313 4.77 -15.38 16.93
C ILE A 313 5.03 -14.37 18.05
N LEU A 314 6.18 -13.71 17.97
CA LEU A 314 6.57 -12.65 18.90
C LEU A 314 6.10 -11.31 18.34
N ARG A 315 5.27 -10.59 19.09
CA ARG A 315 4.71 -9.30 18.74
C ARG A 315 5.37 -8.20 19.54
N PHE A 316 5.59 -7.04 18.91
CA PHE A 316 6.24 -5.90 19.55
C PHE A 316 5.48 -4.61 19.32
N GLY A 317 5.63 -3.65 20.25
CA GLY A 317 4.95 -2.36 20.20
C GLY A 317 3.43 -2.49 20.29
N ALA A 318 2.71 -1.67 19.52
CA ALA A 318 1.23 -1.67 19.50
C ALA A 318 0.63 -3.04 19.12
N LEU A 319 1.36 -3.88 18.38
CA LEU A 319 0.89 -5.22 18.02
C LEU A 319 0.82 -6.15 19.24
N SER A 320 1.65 -5.94 20.25
CA SER A 320 1.62 -6.71 21.52
C SER A 320 0.54 -6.23 22.49
N GLU A 321 0.03 -5.02 22.31
CA GLU A 321 -1.00 -4.40 23.16
C GLU A 321 -2.42 -4.61 22.64
N ASN A 322 -2.55 -5.15 21.42
CA ASN A 322 -3.86 -5.37 20.79
C ASN A 322 -4.37 -6.78 21.06
N ASP A 323 -5.26 -6.91 22.05
CA ASP A 323 -5.87 -8.19 22.44
C ASP A 323 -6.84 -8.76 21.38
N LEU A 324 -7.31 -7.94 20.43
CA LEU A 324 -8.16 -8.39 19.31
C LEU A 324 -7.35 -9.00 18.16
N LEU A 325 -6.03 -8.81 18.14
CA LEU A 325 -5.18 -9.30 17.09
C LEU A 325 -4.76 -10.74 17.38
N VAL A 326 -5.34 -11.70 16.66
CA VAL A 326 -4.98 -13.12 16.73
C VAL A 326 -3.84 -13.48 15.79
N ASP A 327 -3.19 -14.61 15.99
CA ASP A 327 -2.04 -15.03 15.18
C ASP A 327 -2.41 -15.30 13.72
N GLU A 328 -3.59 -15.86 13.47
CA GLU A 328 -4.13 -16.11 12.15
C GLU A 328 -4.27 -14.82 11.34
N THR A 329 -4.74 -13.73 11.99
CA THR A 329 -4.83 -12.42 11.34
C THR A 329 -3.45 -11.89 10.96
N ILE A 330 -2.45 -12.03 11.84
CA ILE A 330 -1.06 -11.62 11.53
C ILE A 330 -0.52 -12.39 10.34
N ILE A 331 -0.74 -13.69 10.31
CA ILE A 331 -0.28 -14.56 9.22
C ILE A 331 -0.93 -14.12 7.89
N SER A 332 -2.26 -13.93 7.88
CA SER A 332 -2.99 -13.49 6.68
C SER A 332 -2.50 -12.13 6.18
N GLU A 333 -2.28 -11.17 7.08
CA GLU A 333 -1.77 -9.84 6.72
C GLU A 333 -0.34 -9.89 6.15
N ILE A 334 0.52 -10.74 6.70
CA ILE A 334 1.90 -10.96 6.19
C ILE A 334 1.88 -11.70 4.85
N CYS A 335 0.90 -12.56 4.60
CA CYS A 335 0.67 -13.17 3.28
C CYS A 335 0.30 -12.15 2.19
N GLY A 336 0.06 -10.90 2.54
CA GLY A 336 -0.13 -9.81 1.58
C GLY A 336 -1.53 -9.68 1.02
N GLU A 337 -2.54 -10.18 1.73
CA GLU A 337 -3.96 -10.16 1.29
C GLU A 337 -4.63 -8.78 1.46
N GLN A 338 -3.92 -7.78 1.98
CA GLN A 338 -4.43 -6.43 2.23
C GLN A 338 -4.02 -5.39 1.18
N GLY A 339 -3.49 -5.81 0.04
CA GLY A 339 -3.07 -4.91 -1.03
C GLY A 339 -1.71 -4.25 -0.84
N ASN A 340 -1.04 -4.46 0.29
CA ASN A 340 0.27 -3.88 0.59
C ASN A 340 1.41 -4.35 -0.32
N THR A 341 1.22 -5.49 -0.98
CA THR A 341 2.20 -6.03 -1.95
C THR A 341 2.10 -5.42 -3.33
N GLY A 342 1.01 -4.70 -3.65
CA GLY A 342 0.67 -4.33 -5.02
C GLY A 342 0.27 -5.53 -5.90
N GLN A 343 0.08 -6.72 -5.32
CA GLN A 343 -0.14 -7.97 -6.07
C GLN A 343 -1.41 -8.72 -5.67
N ARG A 344 -1.81 -8.66 -4.40
CA ARG A 344 -2.96 -9.39 -3.88
C ARG A 344 -3.83 -8.51 -2.99
N TYR A 345 -5.14 -8.72 -3.11
CA TYR A 345 -6.13 -8.15 -2.19
C TYR A 345 -7.28 -9.13 -2.01
N LYS A 346 -7.66 -9.40 -0.76
CA LYS A 346 -8.80 -10.23 -0.43
C LYS A 346 -9.57 -9.60 0.72
N LYS A 347 -10.89 -9.43 0.56
CA LYS A 347 -11.75 -8.89 1.61
C LYS A 347 -13.19 -9.32 1.44
N ILE A 348 -13.81 -9.74 2.54
CA ILE A 348 -15.24 -10.04 2.61
C ILE A 348 -15.92 -8.90 3.36
N LEU A 349 -16.97 -8.34 2.76
CA LEU A 349 -17.73 -7.22 3.27
C LEU A 349 -19.19 -7.63 3.48
N SER A 350 -19.73 -7.35 4.66
CA SER A 350 -21.17 -7.45 4.89
C SER A 350 -21.90 -6.24 4.30
N ALA A 351 -23.24 -6.32 4.17
CA ALA A 351 -24.05 -5.18 3.74
C ALA A 351 -23.83 -3.92 4.61
N ALA A 352 -23.53 -4.09 5.90
CA ALA A 352 -23.25 -2.97 6.81
C ALA A 352 -21.90 -2.28 6.48
N ASP A 353 -20.91 -3.04 6.03
CA ASP A 353 -19.58 -2.51 5.69
C ASP A 353 -19.60 -1.66 4.42
N LEU A 354 -20.58 -1.87 3.53
CA LEU A 354 -20.73 -1.11 2.27
C LEU A 354 -21.02 0.39 2.50
N MET A 355 -21.32 0.80 3.73
CA MET A 355 -21.43 2.21 4.09
C MET A 355 -20.06 2.88 4.37
N TYR A 356 -18.99 2.09 4.54
CA TYR A 356 -17.66 2.56 4.97
C TYR A 356 -16.55 2.11 4.01
N MET A 357 -16.72 2.42 2.72
CA MET A 357 -15.87 1.91 1.64
C MET A 357 -14.53 2.63 1.47
N ASP A 358 -14.29 3.74 2.16
CA ASP A 358 -13.09 4.57 1.92
C ASP A 358 -11.78 3.80 2.18
N SER A 359 -11.71 2.97 3.22
CA SER A 359 -10.55 2.11 3.49
C SER A 359 -10.38 1.05 2.40
N VAL A 360 -11.49 0.44 1.94
CA VAL A 360 -11.49 -0.56 0.86
C VAL A 360 -10.97 0.06 -0.44
N TYR A 361 -11.44 1.24 -0.80
CA TYR A 361 -10.96 1.96 -1.99
C TYR A 361 -9.48 2.31 -1.88
N SER A 362 -9.00 2.70 -0.70
CA SER A 362 -7.59 2.99 -0.45
C SER A 362 -6.71 1.73 -0.59
N GLU A 363 -7.15 0.61 -0.03
CA GLU A 363 -6.47 -0.69 -0.13
C GLU A 363 -6.41 -1.19 -1.58
N ILE A 364 -7.53 -1.09 -2.34
CA ILE A 364 -7.58 -1.46 -3.76
C ILE A 364 -6.67 -0.56 -4.60
N LYS A 365 -6.66 0.75 -4.35
CA LYS A 365 -5.75 1.69 -5.00
C LYS A 365 -4.29 1.36 -4.72
N SER A 366 -3.96 0.92 -3.51
CA SER A 366 -2.63 0.46 -3.16
C SER A 366 -2.26 -0.83 -3.91
N CYS A 367 -3.17 -1.81 -3.94
CA CYS A 367 -2.97 -3.07 -4.68
C CYS A 367 -2.79 -2.87 -6.18
N LEU A 368 -3.56 -1.96 -6.77
CA LEU A 368 -3.61 -1.72 -8.21
C LEU A 368 -2.93 -0.39 -8.62
N ALA A 369 -1.97 0.09 -7.83
CA ALA A 369 -1.29 1.37 -8.09
C ALA A 369 -0.67 1.43 -9.50
N HIS A 370 -0.21 0.31 -10.03
CA HIS A 370 0.37 0.17 -11.37
C HIS A 370 -0.56 -0.48 -12.40
N ASN A 371 -1.85 -0.69 -12.05
CA ASN A 371 -2.90 -1.13 -12.97
C ASN A 371 -4.14 -0.22 -12.87
N PRO A 372 -4.05 1.02 -13.39
CA PRO A 372 -5.11 2.01 -13.25
C PRO A 372 -6.42 1.58 -13.93
N GLN A 373 -6.35 0.76 -14.98
CA GLN A 373 -7.54 0.32 -15.69
C GLN A 373 -8.45 -0.52 -14.79
N TRP A 374 -7.94 -1.57 -14.17
CA TRP A 374 -8.73 -2.37 -13.21
C TRP A 374 -9.07 -1.58 -11.94
N CYS A 375 -8.17 -0.73 -11.47
CA CYS A 375 -8.44 0.11 -10.31
C CYS A 375 -9.71 0.94 -10.50
N ASP A 376 -9.81 1.65 -11.61
CA ASP A 376 -10.97 2.49 -11.93
C ASP A 376 -12.25 1.67 -12.17
N GLN A 377 -12.13 0.52 -12.84
CA GLN A 377 -13.26 -0.36 -13.13
C GLN A 377 -13.83 -0.97 -11.84
N ILE A 378 -12.97 -1.52 -10.97
CA ILE A 378 -13.37 -2.13 -9.71
C ILE A 378 -14.02 -1.09 -8.78
N ILE A 379 -13.45 0.09 -8.63
CA ILE A 379 -14.03 1.16 -7.80
C ILE A 379 -15.40 1.55 -8.32
N LYS A 380 -15.58 1.75 -9.62
CA LYS A 380 -16.89 2.03 -10.22
C LYS A 380 -17.92 0.95 -9.94
N VAL A 381 -17.52 -0.31 -10.06
CA VAL A 381 -18.37 -1.47 -9.78
C VAL A 381 -18.80 -1.45 -8.30
N LEU A 382 -17.87 -1.28 -7.37
CA LEU A 382 -18.15 -1.25 -5.94
C LEU A 382 -19.02 -0.05 -5.54
N GLU A 383 -18.84 1.13 -6.15
CA GLU A 383 -19.74 2.27 -5.97
C GLU A 383 -21.18 1.97 -6.44
N GLY A 384 -21.32 1.19 -7.51
CA GLY A 384 -22.62 0.70 -7.99
C GLY A 384 -23.27 -0.26 -6.99
N ILE A 385 -22.49 -1.20 -6.48
CA ILE A 385 -22.92 -2.19 -5.48
C ILE A 385 -23.37 -1.50 -4.17
N GLY A 386 -22.60 -0.52 -3.68
CA GLY A 386 -22.94 0.21 -2.45
C GLY A 386 -24.26 0.98 -2.48
N ARG A 387 -24.87 1.16 -3.67
CA ARG A 387 -26.20 1.78 -3.84
C ARG A 387 -27.34 0.76 -3.86
N ARG A 388 -27.03 -0.54 -3.92
CA ARG A 388 -28.01 -1.63 -3.99
C ARG A 388 -28.47 -2.00 -2.58
N LYS A 389 -29.75 -2.36 -2.44
CA LYS A 389 -30.36 -2.76 -1.16
C LYS A 389 -30.49 -4.27 -1.00
N ASP A 390 -30.37 -5.00 -2.10
CA ASP A 390 -30.51 -6.45 -2.19
C ASP A 390 -29.20 -7.22 -1.91
N VAL A 391 -28.09 -6.50 -1.68
CA VAL A 391 -26.79 -7.10 -1.41
C VAL A 391 -26.66 -7.52 0.03
N THR A 392 -26.23 -8.74 0.27
CA THR A 392 -26.01 -9.34 1.59
C THR A 392 -24.55 -9.43 1.97
N VAL A 393 -23.71 -9.78 1.01
CA VAL A 393 -22.25 -9.94 1.18
C VAL A 393 -21.54 -9.63 -0.14
N VAL A 394 -20.33 -9.09 -0.04
CA VAL A 394 -19.43 -8.90 -1.19
C VAL A 394 -18.08 -9.52 -0.84
N ASP A 395 -17.63 -10.50 -1.62
CA ASP A 395 -16.31 -11.10 -1.51
C ASP A 395 -15.43 -10.62 -2.67
N ILE A 396 -14.34 -9.93 -2.34
CA ILE A 396 -13.42 -9.31 -3.28
C ILE A 396 -12.11 -10.10 -3.24
N SER A 397 -11.68 -10.59 -4.38
CA SER A 397 -10.39 -11.25 -4.56
C SER A 397 -9.69 -10.68 -5.80
N ILE A 398 -8.54 -10.02 -5.61
CA ILE A 398 -7.73 -9.43 -6.68
C ILE A 398 -6.36 -10.09 -6.69
N PHE A 399 -5.91 -10.51 -7.86
CA PHE A 399 -4.56 -10.99 -8.12
C PHE A 399 -3.97 -10.23 -9.32
N ASN A 400 -2.96 -9.42 -9.04
CA ASN A 400 -2.23 -8.62 -10.03
C ASN A 400 -0.73 -8.86 -9.81
N PRO A 401 -0.17 -9.94 -10.39
CA PRO A 401 1.20 -10.37 -10.11
C PRO A 401 2.28 -9.32 -10.40
N GLY A 402 1.99 -8.34 -11.25
CA GLY A 402 2.90 -7.24 -11.53
C GLY A 402 4.13 -7.63 -12.35
N HIS A 403 4.08 -8.78 -13.03
CA HIS A 403 5.09 -9.20 -14.01
C HIS A 403 4.50 -10.23 -14.98
N ILE A 404 3.84 -9.74 -16.01
CA ILE A 404 3.06 -10.57 -16.95
C ILE A 404 3.89 -11.64 -17.65
N LEU A 405 5.13 -11.33 -18.04
CA LEU A 405 5.97 -12.32 -18.73
C LEU A 405 6.40 -13.46 -17.81
N LEU A 406 6.69 -13.17 -16.55
CA LEU A 406 6.96 -14.21 -15.54
C LEU A 406 5.69 -15.03 -15.27
N SER A 407 4.53 -14.39 -15.23
CA SER A 407 3.25 -15.08 -15.10
C SER A 407 3.00 -16.05 -16.26
N PHE A 408 3.27 -15.65 -17.49
CA PHE A 408 3.20 -16.54 -18.64
C PHE A 408 4.24 -17.68 -18.58
N TYR A 409 5.47 -17.38 -18.18
CA TYR A 409 6.48 -18.41 -17.99
C TYR A 409 5.99 -19.49 -17.01
N LEU A 410 5.47 -19.10 -15.85
CA LEU A 410 4.93 -20.02 -14.87
C LEU A 410 3.70 -20.75 -15.40
N ALA A 411 2.77 -20.05 -16.04
CA ALA A 411 1.58 -20.64 -16.65
C ALA A 411 1.92 -21.70 -17.72
N LEU A 412 3.03 -21.56 -18.43
CA LEU A 412 3.45 -22.49 -19.46
C LEU A 412 4.32 -23.65 -18.95
N THR A 413 4.88 -23.53 -17.74
CA THR A 413 5.84 -24.51 -17.19
C THR A 413 5.35 -25.25 -15.95
N THR A 414 4.20 -24.88 -15.39
CA THR A 414 3.58 -25.53 -14.22
C THR A 414 2.25 -26.19 -14.57
N GLU A 415 1.83 -27.18 -13.79
CA GLU A 415 0.54 -27.87 -14.00
C GLU A 415 -0.68 -26.99 -13.70
N GLU A 416 -0.54 -25.97 -12.83
CA GLU A 416 -1.60 -25.02 -12.45
C GLU A 416 -1.54 -23.74 -13.30
N SER A 417 -1.63 -23.93 -14.61
CA SER A 417 -1.21 -22.95 -15.61
C SER A 417 -1.85 -21.56 -15.47
N PHE A 418 -3.16 -21.44 -15.23
CA PHE A 418 -3.84 -20.13 -15.26
C PHE A 418 -3.86 -19.38 -13.93
N ALA A 419 -3.61 -20.05 -12.81
CA ALA A 419 -3.54 -19.44 -11.49
C ALA A 419 -2.39 -18.41 -11.34
N CYS A 420 -1.44 -18.43 -12.27
CA CYS A 420 -0.32 -17.46 -12.30
C CYS A 420 -0.64 -16.16 -13.07
N LEU A 421 -1.75 -16.10 -13.80
CA LEU A 421 -2.13 -14.94 -14.59
C LEU A 421 -2.94 -13.93 -13.78
N PRO A 422 -2.88 -12.62 -14.10
CA PRO A 422 -3.67 -11.62 -13.42
C PRO A 422 -5.16 -11.84 -13.62
N MET A 423 -5.92 -11.76 -12.52
CA MET A 423 -7.38 -11.89 -12.50
C MET A 423 -7.97 -11.26 -11.25
N TYR A 424 -9.24 -10.96 -11.27
CA TYR A 424 -9.97 -10.62 -10.06
C TYR A 424 -11.41 -11.13 -10.11
N PHE A 425 -12.01 -11.29 -8.92
CA PHE A 425 -13.41 -11.67 -8.73
C PHE A 425 -14.03 -10.80 -7.65
N ILE A 426 -15.27 -10.39 -7.90
CA ILE A 426 -16.16 -9.76 -6.93
C ILE A 426 -17.43 -10.59 -6.93
N LYS A 427 -17.59 -11.45 -5.92
CA LYS A 427 -18.80 -12.24 -5.71
C LYS A 427 -19.78 -11.41 -4.90
N ILE A 428 -20.98 -11.29 -5.37
CA ILE A 428 -22.03 -10.49 -4.78
C ILE A 428 -23.17 -11.41 -4.39
N GLY A 429 -23.27 -11.73 -3.10
CA GLY A 429 -24.43 -12.44 -2.57
C GLY A 429 -25.62 -11.49 -2.52
N LEU A 430 -26.74 -11.93 -3.06
CA LEU A 430 -28.00 -11.20 -3.12
C LEU A 430 -29.04 -11.88 -2.23
N GLU A 431 -30.15 -11.20 -1.92
CA GLU A 431 -31.30 -11.83 -1.26
C GLU A 431 -31.85 -13.01 -2.06
N ALA A 432 -31.74 -12.96 -3.39
CA ALA A 432 -32.12 -14.02 -4.31
C ALA A 432 -31.01 -14.27 -5.35
N GLY A 433 -30.10 -15.20 -5.03
CA GLY A 433 -29.05 -15.62 -5.96
C GLY A 433 -27.70 -14.97 -5.74
N GLU A 434 -26.84 -15.05 -6.75
CA GLU A 434 -25.47 -14.55 -6.75
C GLU A 434 -25.13 -13.91 -8.09
N GLU A 435 -24.35 -12.86 -8.05
CA GLU A 435 -23.73 -12.23 -9.22
C GLU A 435 -22.22 -12.23 -9.05
N VAL A 436 -21.49 -12.55 -10.10
CA VAL A 436 -20.02 -12.53 -10.09
C VAL A 436 -19.53 -11.54 -11.12
N ILE A 437 -18.70 -10.58 -10.69
CA ILE A 437 -17.99 -9.69 -11.59
C ILE A 437 -16.52 -10.13 -11.57
N PHE A 438 -15.93 -10.26 -12.75
CA PHE A 438 -14.57 -10.76 -12.86
C PHE A 438 -13.76 -10.03 -13.92
N GLY A 439 -12.44 -9.98 -13.70
CA GLY A 439 -11.46 -9.40 -14.61
C GLY A 439 -10.52 -10.46 -15.16
N ILE A 440 -10.29 -10.39 -16.46
CA ILE A 440 -9.39 -11.29 -17.21
C ILE A 440 -8.58 -10.51 -18.23
N LEU A 441 -7.53 -11.16 -18.76
CA LEU A 441 -6.79 -10.65 -19.91
C LEU A 441 -7.56 -10.91 -21.22
N GLU A 442 -7.53 -9.93 -22.09
CA GLU A 442 -8.11 -9.97 -23.43
C GLU A 442 -7.02 -9.87 -24.50
N ASP A 443 -7.20 -10.62 -25.57
CA ASP A 443 -6.32 -10.57 -26.73
C ASP A 443 -6.72 -9.44 -27.69
N CYS A 444 -5.84 -8.47 -27.87
CA CYS A 444 -6.01 -7.34 -28.82
C CYS A 444 -5.54 -7.68 -30.25
N GLN A 445 -5.31 -8.97 -30.57
CA GLN A 445 -4.90 -9.44 -31.88
C GLN A 445 -3.58 -8.82 -32.41
N LYS A 446 -2.66 -8.45 -31.50
CA LYS A 446 -1.31 -7.97 -31.83
C LYS A 446 -0.30 -9.11 -31.67
N ASN A 447 0.79 -9.03 -32.43
CA ASN A 447 1.91 -9.97 -32.34
C ASN A 447 3.07 -9.30 -31.60
N PRO A 448 3.44 -9.80 -30.40
CA PRO A 448 4.58 -9.30 -29.64
C PRO A 448 5.92 -9.68 -30.30
N SER A 449 6.95 -8.91 -29.97
CA SER A 449 8.34 -9.19 -30.36
C SER A 449 9.24 -8.93 -29.17
N MET A 450 10.05 -9.93 -28.76
CA MET A 450 10.94 -9.82 -27.61
C MET A 450 12.00 -8.74 -27.86
N SER A 451 12.59 -8.69 -29.05
CA SER A 451 13.61 -7.67 -29.38
C SER A 451 13.06 -6.26 -29.34
N LYS A 452 11.82 -6.06 -29.83
CA LYS A 452 11.14 -4.76 -29.77
C LYS A 452 10.83 -4.37 -28.32
N LEU A 453 10.29 -5.28 -27.53
CA LEU A 453 9.97 -5.06 -26.11
C LEU A 453 11.22 -4.65 -25.33
N LEU A 454 12.31 -5.41 -25.48
CA LEU A 454 13.58 -5.10 -24.83
C LEU A 454 14.10 -3.70 -25.23
N GLN A 455 14.02 -3.36 -26.52
CA GLN A 455 14.51 -2.06 -27.00
C GLN A 455 13.67 -0.90 -26.49
N GLU A 456 12.33 -1.04 -26.48
CA GLU A 456 11.42 0.07 -26.14
C GLU A 456 11.25 0.27 -24.62
N ARG A 457 11.40 -0.78 -23.81
CA ARG A 457 11.18 -0.73 -22.36
C ARG A 457 12.43 -0.79 -21.53
N TYR A 458 13.47 -1.42 -22.03
CA TYR A 458 14.69 -1.72 -21.27
C TYR A 458 15.97 -1.26 -22.00
N ASP A 459 15.85 -0.34 -22.96
CA ASP A 459 16.98 0.19 -23.77
C ASP A 459 17.86 -0.90 -24.40
N GLY A 460 17.28 -2.05 -24.74
CA GLY A 460 17.99 -3.23 -25.23
C GLY A 460 18.83 -3.94 -24.16
N ASN A 461 18.70 -3.55 -22.88
CA ASN A 461 19.52 -4.06 -21.79
C ASN A 461 18.84 -5.24 -21.08
N MET A 462 19.35 -6.45 -21.30
CA MET A 462 18.85 -7.67 -20.66
C MET A 462 18.97 -7.63 -19.13
N LEU A 463 19.98 -6.96 -18.56
CA LEU A 463 20.12 -6.84 -17.11
C LEU A 463 18.98 -6.03 -16.51
N SER A 464 18.62 -4.90 -17.14
CA SER A 464 17.48 -4.06 -16.72
C SER A 464 16.16 -4.84 -16.78
N PHE A 465 16.00 -5.68 -17.81
CA PHE A 465 14.82 -6.56 -17.94
C PHE A 465 14.75 -7.61 -16.81
N LEU A 466 15.89 -8.16 -16.39
CA LEU A 466 15.97 -9.20 -15.36
C LEU A 466 16.00 -8.65 -13.91
N MET A 467 16.28 -7.35 -13.74
CA MET A 467 16.38 -6.73 -12.40
C MET A 467 15.12 -6.96 -11.52
N PRO A 468 13.87 -6.83 -12.02
CA PRO A 468 12.68 -7.08 -11.20
C PRO A 468 12.63 -8.49 -10.59
N LEU A 469 13.28 -9.48 -11.21
CA LEU A 469 13.31 -10.86 -10.69
C LEU A 469 13.97 -10.97 -9.32
N ASN A 470 14.91 -10.08 -9.00
CA ASN A 470 15.59 -10.06 -7.70
C ASN A 470 14.68 -9.57 -6.57
N TRP A 471 13.59 -8.86 -6.91
CA TRP A 471 12.66 -8.24 -5.99
C TRP A 471 11.28 -8.90 -5.98
N GLY A 472 11.23 -10.21 -6.19
CA GLY A 472 9.99 -10.98 -6.20
C GLY A 472 9.22 -10.91 -7.51
N GLY A 473 9.85 -10.44 -8.58
CA GLY A 473 9.27 -10.40 -9.91
C GLY A 473 8.32 -9.23 -10.16
N TYR A 474 8.23 -8.25 -9.27
CA TYR A 474 7.35 -7.09 -9.45
C TYR A 474 7.97 -6.05 -10.36
N ASP A 475 7.27 -5.70 -11.45
CA ASP A 475 7.64 -4.62 -12.38
C ASP A 475 6.56 -3.53 -12.36
N ARG A 476 6.96 -2.30 -12.10
CA ARG A 476 6.06 -1.13 -12.06
C ARG A 476 5.45 -0.80 -13.42
N ASP A 477 6.15 -1.12 -14.48
CA ASP A 477 5.75 -0.84 -15.85
C ASP A 477 4.94 -1.98 -16.48
N ASP A 478 4.58 -3.02 -15.69
CA ASP A 478 3.92 -4.24 -16.16
C ASP A 478 2.64 -3.97 -16.98
N ALA A 479 1.82 -3.00 -16.58
CA ALA A 479 0.61 -2.65 -17.34
C ALA A 479 0.93 -2.13 -18.76
N TYR A 480 2.07 -1.49 -18.96
CA TYR A 480 2.54 -1.11 -20.29
C TYR A 480 3.08 -2.31 -21.06
N VAL A 481 3.76 -3.24 -20.38
CA VAL A 481 4.22 -4.50 -20.99
C VAL A 481 3.02 -5.31 -21.48
N VAL A 482 1.96 -5.46 -20.68
CA VAL A 482 0.70 -6.11 -21.08
C VAL A 482 0.16 -5.53 -22.40
N ARG A 483 0.09 -4.22 -22.50
CA ARG A 483 -0.36 -3.53 -23.73
C ARG A 483 0.57 -3.75 -24.92
N ASP A 484 1.87 -3.71 -24.69
CA ASP A 484 2.88 -3.81 -25.76
C ASP A 484 2.97 -5.23 -26.32
N ILE A 485 2.71 -6.25 -25.49
CA ILE A 485 2.55 -7.63 -25.97
C ILE A 485 1.17 -7.90 -26.61
N GLY A 486 0.26 -6.92 -26.64
CA GLY A 486 -1.02 -7.03 -27.35
C GLY A 486 -2.14 -7.61 -26.50
N LEU A 487 -2.04 -7.48 -25.19
CA LEU A 487 -3.11 -7.81 -24.26
C LEU A 487 -3.74 -6.54 -23.66
N SER A 488 -4.92 -6.69 -23.09
CA SER A 488 -5.61 -5.66 -22.31
C SER A 488 -6.35 -6.30 -21.13
N TYR A 489 -6.81 -5.46 -20.20
CA TYR A 489 -7.57 -5.88 -19.04
C TYR A 489 -9.07 -5.74 -19.30
N GLY A 490 -9.80 -6.85 -19.32
CA GLY A 490 -11.26 -6.87 -19.48
C GLY A 490 -11.98 -7.06 -18.16
N THR A 491 -13.23 -6.59 -18.08
CA THR A 491 -14.12 -6.78 -16.94
C THR A 491 -15.46 -7.29 -17.43
N TYR A 492 -15.95 -8.33 -16.78
CA TYR A 492 -17.17 -9.06 -17.14
C TYR A 492 -18.06 -9.27 -15.93
N SER A 493 -19.35 -9.50 -16.15
CA SER A 493 -20.26 -9.99 -15.13
C SER A 493 -20.94 -11.28 -15.59
N HIS A 494 -21.23 -12.13 -14.64
CA HIS A 494 -22.01 -13.35 -14.77
C HIS A 494 -23.11 -13.38 -13.73
N SER A 495 -24.30 -13.69 -14.13
CA SER A 495 -25.44 -13.94 -13.24
C SER A 495 -26.28 -15.08 -13.78
N VAL A 496 -26.93 -15.80 -12.87
CA VAL A 496 -27.87 -16.86 -13.18
C VAL A 496 -29.25 -16.45 -12.66
N ASP A 497 -30.24 -16.48 -13.51
CA ASP A 497 -31.62 -16.15 -13.13
C ASP A 497 -32.32 -17.31 -12.40
N GLU A 498 -33.53 -17.07 -11.89
CA GLU A 498 -34.33 -18.10 -11.19
C GLU A 498 -34.68 -19.31 -12.09
N ALA A 499 -34.63 -19.17 -13.40
CA ALA A 499 -34.86 -20.26 -14.36
C ALA A 499 -33.58 -21.06 -14.66
N GLY A 500 -32.44 -20.67 -14.07
CA GLY A 500 -31.13 -21.29 -14.31
C GLY A 500 -30.45 -20.82 -15.61
N GLN A 501 -30.93 -19.74 -16.23
CA GLN A 501 -30.32 -19.20 -17.43
C GLN A 501 -29.15 -18.28 -17.06
N ALA A 502 -27.95 -18.60 -17.55
CA ALA A 502 -26.76 -17.79 -17.37
C ALA A 502 -26.73 -16.61 -18.34
N THR A 503 -26.38 -15.44 -17.83
CA THR A 503 -26.19 -14.21 -18.62
C THR A 503 -24.77 -13.70 -18.39
N TYR A 504 -24.09 -13.38 -19.48
CA TYR A 504 -22.75 -12.77 -19.46
C TYR A 504 -22.79 -11.37 -20.05
N LYS A 505 -22.11 -10.44 -19.39
CA LYS A 505 -22.00 -9.06 -19.88
C LYS A 505 -20.55 -8.59 -19.77
N LYS A 506 -20.14 -7.74 -20.70
CA LYS A 506 -18.84 -7.06 -20.70
C LYS A 506 -19.00 -5.61 -20.28
N LEU A 507 -18.09 -5.12 -19.44
CA LEU A 507 -18.04 -3.70 -19.08
C LEU A 507 -17.46 -2.89 -20.24
N THR A 508 -18.29 -1.97 -20.77
CA THR A 508 -17.94 -1.01 -21.81
C THR A 508 -17.91 0.40 -21.26
N ALA A 509 -17.61 1.40 -22.09
CA ALA A 509 -17.70 2.81 -21.70
C ALA A 509 -19.14 3.23 -21.31
N PHE A 510 -20.17 2.51 -21.77
CA PHE A 510 -21.58 2.79 -21.53
C PHE A 510 -22.21 1.94 -20.42
N GLY A 511 -21.43 1.05 -19.80
CA GLY A 511 -21.88 0.11 -18.77
C GLY A 511 -21.73 -1.35 -19.20
N PHE A 512 -22.43 -2.26 -18.50
CA PHE A 512 -22.42 -3.68 -18.82
C PHE A 512 -23.35 -3.99 -20.01
N GLU A 513 -22.80 -4.54 -21.07
CA GLU A 513 -23.51 -4.96 -22.29
C GLU A 513 -23.42 -6.47 -22.45
N GLU A 514 -24.49 -7.12 -22.93
CA GLU A 514 -24.52 -8.57 -23.13
C GLU A 514 -23.43 -9.02 -24.12
N CYS A 515 -22.80 -10.14 -23.81
CA CYS A 515 -21.77 -10.74 -24.64
C CYS A 515 -21.89 -12.28 -24.65
N GLU A 516 -21.21 -12.90 -25.59
CA GLU A 516 -21.09 -14.36 -25.63
C GLU A 516 -20.26 -14.89 -24.47
N ILE A 517 -20.43 -16.19 -24.14
CA ILE A 517 -19.66 -16.87 -23.13
C ILE A 517 -18.17 -16.85 -23.50
N ILE A 518 -17.35 -16.42 -22.55
CA ILE A 518 -15.91 -16.32 -22.73
C ILE A 518 -15.25 -17.42 -21.89
N SER A 519 -14.48 -18.27 -22.55
CA SER A 519 -13.54 -19.16 -21.90
C SER A 519 -12.18 -18.44 -21.82
N PHE A 520 -11.75 -18.10 -20.62
CA PHE A 520 -10.44 -17.46 -20.38
C PHE A 520 -9.29 -18.34 -20.85
N SER A 521 -9.33 -19.64 -20.53
CA SER A 521 -8.33 -20.61 -20.95
C SER A 521 -8.20 -20.66 -22.48
N LYS A 522 -9.31 -20.64 -23.20
CA LYS A 522 -9.30 -20.64 -24.67
C LYS A 522 -8.65 -19.38 -25.25
N ILE A 523 -9.01 -18.21 -24.73
CA ILE A 523 -8.41 -16.93 -25.18
C ILE A 523 -6.89 -16.98 -25.01
N ILE A 524 -6.41 -17.38 -23.83
CA ILE A 524 -4.99 -17.43 -23.54
C ILE A 524 -4.26 -18.49 -24.36
N LEU A 525 -4.83 -19.68 -24.51
CA LEU A 525 -4.21 -20.73 -25.32
C LEU A 525 -4.10 -20.32 -26.81
N GLU A 526 -5.15 -19.75 -27.39
CA GLU A 526 -5.12 -19.25 -28.76
C GLU A 526 -4.11 -18.11 -28.94
N TYR A 527 -4.01 -17.21 -27.95
CA TYR A 527 -3.02 -16.13 -27.95
C TYR A 527 -1.58 -16.66 -27.90
N VAL A 528 -1.29 -17.61 -27.00
CA VAL A 528 0.04 -18.23 -26.85
C VAL A 528 0.43 -19.00 -28.11
N GLU A 529 -0.49 -19.81 -28.66
CA GLU A 529 -0.21 -20.60 -29.87
C GLU A 529 0.09 -19.69 -31.07
N ARG A 530 -0.68 -18.62 -31.26
CA ARG A 530 -0.44 -17.63 -32.32
C ARG A 530 0.93 -16.94 -32.17
N ASN A 531 1.40 -16.75 -30.93
CA ASN A 531 2.63 -16.03 -30.62
C ASN A 531 3.74 -16.95 -30.09
N LYS A 532 3.74 -18.22 -30.51
CA LYS A 532 4.63 -19.27 -29.96
C LYS A 532 6.09 -18.87 -29.92
N VAL A 533 6.64 -18.28 -30.98
CA VAL A 533 8.06 -17.87 -31.05
C VAL A 533 8.41 -16.89 -29.93
N PHE A 534 7.51 -15.93 -29.64
CA PHE A 534 7.71 -14.99 -28.54
C PHE A 534 7.72 -15.70 -27.17
N PHE A 535 6.81 -16.66 -26.98
CA PHE A 535 6.74 -17.39 -25.70
C PHE A 535 7.86 -18.41 -25.53
N ASP A 536 8.38 -18.99 -26.62
CA ASP A 536 9.58 -19.81 -26.57
C ASP A 536 10.80 -19.00 -26.08
N ASP A 537 10.94 -17.73 -26.52
CA ASP A 537 11.96 -16.79 -26.03
C ASP A 537 11.74 -16.49 -24.52
N VAL A 538 10.50 -16.21 -24.11
CA VAL A 538 10.15 -15.98 -22.69
C VAL A 538 10.54 -17.18 -21.83
N VAL A 539 10.12 -18.38 -22.21
CA VAL A 539 10.44 -19.61 -21.48
C VAL A 539 11.95 -19.83 -21.41
N GLY A 540 12.68 -19.64 -22.51
CA GLY A 540 14.13 -19.78 -22.55
C GLY A 540 14.87 -18.85 -21.59
N ILE A 541 14.46 -17.57 -21.55
CA ILE A 541 15.06 -16.57 -20.66
C ILE A 541 14.77 -16.90 -19.19
N TYR A 542 13.51 -17.10 -18.83
CA TYR A 542 13.15 -17.31 -17.42
C TYR A 542 13.60 -18.65 -16.88
N SER A 543 13.64 -19.72 -17.68
CA SER A 543 14.22 -21.01 -17.27
C SER A 543 15.71 -20.89 -16.90
N THR A 544 16.41 -19.92 -17.48
CA THR A 544 17.83 -19.69 -17.18
C THR A 544 18.04 -18.83 -15.94
N TYR A 545 17.20 -17.83 -15.71
CA TYR A 545 17.46 -16.77 -14.73
C TYR A 545 16.49 -16.74 -13.54
N TRP A 546 15.32 -17.41 -13.63
CA TRP A 546 14.33 -17.42 -12.56
C TRP A 546 14.39 -18.70 -11.72
N ASP A 547 14.44 -18.53 -10.39
CA ASP A 547 14.32 -19.60 -9.40
C ASP A 547 13.58 -19.13 -8.13
N GLY A 548 12.86 -18.02 -8.24
CA GLY A 548 12.12 -17.42 -7.14
C GLY A 548 10.76 -18.08 -6.87
N VAL A 549 10.00 -17.48 -5.98
CA VAL A 549 8.62 -17.82 -5.65
C VAL A 549 7.72 -16.65 -5.99
N MET A 550 6.61 -16.90 -6.66
CA MET A 550 5.59 -15.92 -6.97
C MET A 550 4.25 -16.38 -6.39
N PHE A 551 3.36 -15.42 -6.12
CA PHE A 551 1.99 -15.75 -5.77
C PHE A 551 1.28 -16.50 -6.90
N GLN A 552 0.34 -17.34 -6.49
CA GLN A 552 -0.66 -17.92 -7.37
C GLN A 552 -2.04 -17.52 -6.85
N PHE A 553 -3.01 -17.48 -7.72
CA PHE A 553 -4.40 -17.33 -7.31
C PHE A 553 -4.82 -18.60 -6.55
N SER A 554 -5.58 -18.46 -5.46
CA SER A 554 -5.96 -19.61 -4.64
C SER A 554 -6.90 -20.54 -5.40
N SER A 555 -6.62 -21.84 -5.38
CA SER A 555 -7.44 -22.87 -6.02
C SER A 555 -8.82 -23.07 -5.37
N ASP A 556 -9.05 -22.55 -4.16
CA ASP A 556 -10.36 -22.62 -3.50
C ASP A 556 -11.44 -21.81 -4.26
N ASP A 557 -11.00 -20.96 -5.17
CA ASP A 557 -11.83 -20.19 -6.08
C ASP A 557 -11.89 -20.86 -7.47
N GLU A 558 -12.19 -22.16 -7.57
CA GLU A 558 -12.47 -22.84 -8.83
C GLU A 558 -13.70 -22.22 -9.51
N TYR A 559 -13.44 -21.19 -10.31
CA TYR A 559 -14.47 -20.59 -11.14
C TYR A 559 -14.62 -21.37 -12.43
N ILE A 560 -15.84 -21.81 -12.69
CA ILE A 560 -16.31 -22.48 -13.92
C ILE A 560 -15.89 -21.74 -15.21
N PHE A 561 -15.52 -20.44 -15.09
CA PHE A 561 -15.12 -19.59 -16.22
C PHE A 561 -13.65 -19.73 -16.63
N LEU A 562 -12.82 -20.40 -15.83
CA LEU A 562 -11.42 -20.63 -16.13
C LEU A 562 -11.18 -21.89 -16.96
N SER A 563 -12.19 -22.79 -17.02
CA SER A 563 -12.15 -24.05 -17.77
C SER A 563 -12.57 -23.93 -19.22
#